data_0799bc1ba3f9bc360b9ad6a054db56ce
#
_entry.id   0799bc1ba3f9bc360b9ad6a054db56ce
#
_cell.length_a   1.000
_cell.length_b   1.000
_cell.length_c   1.000
_cell.angle_alpha   90.00
_cell.angle_beta   90.00
_cell.angle_gamma   90.00
#
_symmetry.space_group_name_H-M   'P 1'
#
loop_
_entity.id
_entity.type
_entity.pdbx_description
1 polymer ?
#
loop_
_entity_poly.entity_id
_entity_poly.type
_entity_poly.pdbx_seq_one_letter_code
_entity_poly.pdbx_strand_id
1 'polypeptide(L)' 'MKIIRRSIYSNVLRERELNVTYAQIRQWQDGKRPEGVFTELSQEEIGFLLYGTSHAEEIEIADMERTFMDVTIH' A
#
# COMPACT_ATOMS: atom_id res chain seq x y z
N MET A 1 15.81 2.85 0.26
CA MET A 1 15.33 4.18 0.68
C MET A 1 14.32 4.03 1.81
N LYS A 2 14.44 4.86 2.83
CA LYS A 2 13.50 4.84 3.95
C LYS A 2 12.23 5.59 3.57
N ILE A 3 11.09 4.92 3.68
CA ILE A 3 9.79 5.47 3.32
C ILE A 3 8.95 5.59 4.59
N ILE A 4 8.39 6.75 4.81
CA ILE A 4 7.49 7.02 5.94
C ILE A 4 6.11 7.31 5.37
N ARG A 5 5.11 6.51 5.77
CA ARG A 5 3.74 6.65 5.31
C ARG A 5 2.77 6.52 6.47
N ARG A 6 1.71 7.30 6.40
CA ARG A 6 0.60 7.20 7.34
C ARG A 6 -0.46 6.28 6.75
N SER A 7 -0.85 5.25 7.51
CA SER A 7 -1.89 4.33 7.06
C SER A 7 -3.20 5.05 6.85
N ILE A 8 -3.82 4.82 5.69
CA ILE A 8 -5.15 5.38 5.41
C ILE A 8 -6.24 4.67 6.22
N TYR A 9 -5.93 3.49 6.76
CA TYR A 9 -6.87 2.69 7.54
C TYR A 9 -6.82 3.03 9.03
N SER A 10 -5.63 2.95 9.63
CA SER A 10 -5.46 3.14 11.08
C SER A 10 -4.95 4.52 11.47
N ASN A 11 -4.51 5.32 10.49
CA ASN A 11 -3.90 6.62 10.70
C ASN A 11 -2.59 6.54 11.49
N VAL A 12 -1.97 5.37 11.55
CA VAL A 12 -0.69 5.15 12.23
C VAL A 12 0.44 5.47 11.27
N LEU A 13 1.43 6.24 11.77
CA LEU A 13 2.63 6.56 10.99
C LEU A 13 3.58 5.37 11.05
N ARG A 14 3.99 4.87 9.87
CA ARG A 14 4.90 3.74 9.75
C ARG A 14 6.09 4.08 8.88
N GLU A 15 7.18 3.40 9.15
CA GLU A 15 8.45 3.58 8.45
C GLU A 15 8.96 2.23 7.99
N ARG A 16 9.37 2.12 6.72
CA ARG A 16 9.97 0.91 6.17
C ARG A 16 11.11 1.26 5.23
N GLU A 17 12.12 0.40 5.21
CA GLU A 17 13.18 0.46 4.22
C GLU A 17 12.72 -0.32 3.00
N LEU A 18 12.57 0.37 1.86
CA LEU A 18 12.13 -0.25 0.61
C LEU A 18 13.21 -0.14 -0.45
N ASN A 19 13.29 -1.14 -1.32
CA ASN A 19 14.24 -1.16 -2.43
C ASN A 19 13.70 -0.33 -3.60
N VAL A 20 13.64 0.98 -3.41
CA VAL A 20 13.19 1.94 -4.42
C VAL A 20 14.24 3.03 -4.60
N THR A 21 14.23 3.67 -5.76
CA THR A 21 15.08 4.81 -6.06
C THR A 21 14.24 6.08 -6.15
N TYR A 22 14.91 7.21 -6.01
CA TYR A 22 14.26 8.51 -6.16
C TYR A 22 13.66 8.68 -7.56
N ALA A 23 14.34 8.17 -8.57
CA ALA A 23 13.85 8.21 -9.94
C ALA A 23 12.55 7.42 -10.12
N GLN A 24 12.45 6.26 -9.46
CA GLN A 24 11.22 5.46 -9.49
C GLN A 24 10.05 6.19 -8.84
N ILE A 25 10.28 6.82 -7.70
CA ILE A 25 9.24 7.61 -7.03
C ILE A 25 8.77 8.75 -7.92
N ARG A 26 9.70 9.40 -8.62
CA ARG A 26 9.38 10.47 -9.55
C ARG A 26 8.52 9.98 -10.72
N GLN A 27 8.85 8.82 -11.29
CA GLN A 27 8.05 8.22 -12.35
C GLN A 27 6.62 7.91 -11.89
N TRP A 28 6.48 7.42 -10.68
CA TRP A 28 5.17 7.16 -10.09
C TRP A 28 4.37 8.45 -9.91
N GLN A 29 5.00 9.49 -9.40
CA GLN A 29 4.36 10.80 -9.24
C GLN A 29 3.93 11.40 -10.59
N ASP A 30 4.64 11.07 -11.66
CA ASP A 30 4.30 11.49 -13.02
C ASP A 30 3.13 10.70 -13.63
N GLY A 31 2.53 9.80 -12.89
CA GLY A 31 1.33 9.08 -13.30
C GLY A 31 1.56 7.66 -13.79
N LYS A 32 2.77 7.13 -13.69
CA LYS A 32 3.05 5.75 -14.07
C LYS A 32 2.52 4.78 -13.02
N ARG A 33 2.12 3.59 -13.44
CA ARG A 33 1.58 2.58 -12.54
C ARG A 33 2.66 2.04 -11.61
N PRO A 34 2.38 1.91 -10.31
CA PRO A 34 3.39 1.41 -9.35
C PRO A 34 3.90 0.01 -9.70
N GLU A 35 3.05 -0.87 -10.21
CA GLU A 35 3.46 -2.24 -10.57
C GLU A 35 4.50 -2.25 -11.70
N GLY A 36 4.46 -1.27 -12.59
CA GLY A 36 5.42 -1.16 -13.68
C GLY A 36 6.72 -0.47 -13.27
N VAL A 37 6.67 0.39 -12.27
CA VAL A 37 7.83 1.15 -11.78
C VAL A 37 8.59 0.38 -10.71
N PHE A 38 7.88 -0.19 -9.73
CA PHE A 38 8.46 -0.86 -8.56
C PHE A 38 8.46 -2.37 -8.75
N THR A 39 9.13 -2.84 -9.78
CA THR A 39 9.15 -4.26 -10.14
C THR A 39 9.84 -5.15 -9.12
N GLU A 40 10.69 -4.58 -8.26
CA GLU A 40 11.42 -5.34 -7.23
C GLU A 40 10.68 -5.39 -5.90
N LEU A 41 9.56 -4.70 -5.77
CA LEU A 41 8.76 -4.72 -4.56
C LEU A 41 7.73 -5.83 -4.60
N SER A 42 7.45 -6.42 -3.43
CA SER A 42 6.35 -7.36 -3.28
C SER A 42 5.02 -6.60 -3.29
N GLN A 43 3.91 -7.34 -3.43
CA GLN A 43 2.57 -6.76 -3.35
C GLN A 43 2.34 -6.05 -2.02
N GLU A 44 2.83 -6.63 -0.93
CA GLU A 44 2.76 -6.05 0.40
C GLU A 44 3.50 -4.72 0.49
N GLU A 45 4.70 -4.67 -0.09
CA GLU A 45 5.51 -3.46 -0.10
C GLU A 45 4.89 -2.36 -0.95
N ILE A 46 4.30 -2.72 -2.09
CA ILE A 46 3.56 -1.77 -2.92
C ILE A 46 2.35 -1.23 -2.16
N GLY A 47 1.63 -2.09 -1.45
CA GLY A 47 0.51 -1.66 -0.60
C GLY A 47 0.94 -0.66 0.46
N PHE A 48 2.07 -0.89 1.11
CA PHE A 48 2.63 0.06 2.07
C PHE A 48 2.95 1.40 1.41
N LEU A 49 3.58 1.36 0.23
CA LEU A 49 3.96 2.57 -0.48
C LEU A 49 2.74 3.41 -0.88
N LEU A 50 1.67 2.76 -1.32
CA LEU A 50 0.44 3.43 -1.76
C LEU A 50 -0.41 3.93 -0.60
N TYR A 51 -0.58 3.09 0.43
CA TYR A 51 -1.60 3.31 1.46
C TYR A 51 -1.05 3.41 2.88
N GLY A 52 0.22 3.09 3.09
CA GLY A 52 0.82 3.06 4.42
C GLY A 52 0.33 1.91 5.29
N THR A 53 -0.34 0.90 4.70
CA THR A 53 -0.90 -0.22 5.44
C THR A 53 0.13 -1.32 5.67
N SER A 54 -0.01 -2.06 6.78
CA SER A 54 0.75 -3.28 7.01
C SER A 54 -0.01 -4.47 6.42
N HIS A 55 0.67 -5.63 6.32
CA HIS A 55 0.03 -6.86 5.84
C HIS A 55 -1.18 -7.23 6.69
N ALA A 56 -1.08 -7.09 8.02
CA ALA A 56 -2.18 -7.38 8.93
C ALA A 56 -3.39 -6.46 8.67
N GLU A 57 -3.15 -5.18 8.42
CA GLU A 57 -4.21 -4.24 8.09
C GLU A 57 -4.89 -4.56 6.77
N GLU A 58 -4.11 -4.98 5.77
CA GLU A 58 -4.66 -5.36 4.47
C GLU A 58 -5.59 -6.56 4.60
N ILE A 59 -5.26 -7.53 5.45
CA ILE A 59 -6.14 -8.67 5.73
C ILE A 59 -7.42 -8.20 6.41
N GLU A 60 -7.33 -7.32 7.39
CA GLU A 60 -8.49 -6.76 8.08
C GLU A 60 -9.40 -6.00 7.14
N ILE A 61 -8.84 -5.19 6.25
CA ILE A 61 -9.60 -4.45 5.24
C ILE A 61 -10.35 -5.42 4.32
N ALA A 62 -9.70 -6.47 3.86
CA ALA A 62 -10.33 -7.46 3.00
C ALA A 62 -11.48 -8.17 3.71
N ASP A 63 -11.32 -8.50 4.99
CA ASP A 63 -12.37 -9.12 5.79
C ASP A 63 -13.55 -8.17 5.99
N MET A 64 -13.28 -6.90 6.23
CA MET A 64 -14.32 -5.88 6.36
C MET A 64 -15.11 -5.71 5.07
N GLU A 65 -14.43 -5.67 3.93
CA GLU A 65 -15.06 -5.56 2.62
C GLU A 65 -15.95 -6.78 2.36
N ARG A 66 -15.47 -7.98 2.70
CA ARG A 66 -16.24 -9.21 2.54
C ARG A 66 -17.50 -9.18 3.40
N THR A 67 -17.38 -8.78 4.66
CA THR A 67 -18.52 -8.65 5.57
C THR A 67 -19.54 -7.64 5.06
N PHE A 68 -19.06 -6.52 4.55
CA PHE A 68 -19.93 -5.48 3.99
C PHE A 68 -20.69 -5.98 2.76
N MET A 69 -20.03 -6.73 1.89
CA MET A 69 -20.66 -7.31 0.70
C MET A 69 -21.72 -8.33 1.10
N ASP A 70 -21.47 -9.13 2.11
CA ASP A 70 -22.45 -10.11 2.60
C ASP A 70 -23.71 -9.42 3.13
N VAL A 71 -23.56 -8.31 3.83
CA VAL A 71 -24.66 -7.50 4.31
C VAL A 71 -25.46 -6.90 3.16
N THR A 72 -24.77 -6.50 2.08
CA THR A 72 -25.40 -5.88 0.93
C THR A 72 -26.28 -6.87 0.14
N ILE A 73 -25.96 -8.15 0.16
CA ILE A 73 -26.73 -9.20 -0.53
C ILE A 73 -28.06 -9.45 0.16
N HIS A 74 -28.16 -9.17 1.43
CA HIS A 74 -29.36 -9.34 2.20
C HIS A 74 -30.25 -8.11 2.19
#